data_5e4fcbc7ca5aee5c0250f6e2f82462b0
#
_entry.id   5e4fcbc7ca5aee5c0250f6e2f82462b0
#
_cell.length_a   1.000
_cell.length_b   1.000
_cell.length_c   1.000
_cell.angle_alpha   90.00
_cell.angle_beta   90.00
_cell.angle_gamma   90.00
#
_symmetry.space_group_name_H-M   'P 1'
#
loop_
_entity.id
_entity.type
_entity.pdbx_description
1 polymer ?
#
loop_
_entity_poly.entity_id
_entity_poly.type
_entity_poly.pdbx_seq_one_letter_code
_entity_poly.pdbx_strand_id
1 'polypeptide(L)'
;YGACCIDDMQAERLGCDFIVHYGHSCLIPISDMLVKAMYVFVEISFDHGHLVECVVKNFERERKIALVGTIQFNTALHKAHRSLLDAGFSDVLVPQSKPLSSGEILGCTAPRLPHNTDLILYIGDGRFHLEAIMLANPLVPAYRYDPYNARITTEGYD
;
A
#
# COMPACT_ATOMS: atom_id res chain seq x y z
N TYR A 1 6.38 11.42 14.78
CA TYR A 1 6.16 9.98 14.63
C TYR A 1 4.77 9.73 14.07
N GLY A 2 4.68 8.83 13.11
CA GLY A 2 3.42 8.46 12.46
C GLY A 2 3.38 6.95 12.20
N ALA A 3 2.47 6.51 11.32
CA ALA A 3 2.32 5.09 10.97
C ALA A 3 3.58 4.44 10.34
N CYS A 4 4.57 5.24 9.93
CA CYS A 4 5.77 4.77 9.24
C CYS A 4 6.99 4.56 10.14
N CYS A 5 6.89 4.85 11.44
CA CYS A 5 8.01 4.75 12.38
C CYS A 5 7.56 4.26 13.76
N ILE A 6 8.42 3.47 14.39
CA ILE A 6 8.31 3.13 15.82
C ILE A 6 8.98 4.25 16.62
N ASP A 7 8.32 4.69 17.71
CA ASP A 7 8.87 5.66 18.65
C ASP A 7 9.68 4.94 19.74
N ASP A 8 10.84 4.42 19.37
CA ASP A 8 11.76 3.74 20.28
C ASP A 8 12.44 4.71 21.25
N MET A 9 12.64 5.97 20.85
CA MET A 9 13.21 7.02 21.71
C MET A 9 12.28 7.35 22.89
N GLN A 10 10.98 7.42 22.66
CA GLN A 10 10.02 7.64 23.74
C GLN A 10 9.86 6.42 24.62
N ALA A 11 9.88 5.22 24.04
CA ALA A 11 9.84 3.97 24.77
C ALA A 11 11.05 3.84 25.74
N GLU A 12 12.24 4.19 25.27
CA GLU A 12 13.45 4.22 26.11
C GLU A 12 13.30 5.20 27.29
N ARG A 13 12.82 6.42 27.01
CA ARG A 13 12.58 7.46 28.05
C ARG A 13 11.53 7.03 29.08
N LEU A 14 10.58 6.21 28.68
CA LEU A 14 9.57 5.62 29.58
C LEU A 14 10.10 4.41 30.37
N GLY A 15 11.34 4.00 30.11
CA GLY A 15 11.97 2.84 30.75
C GLY A 15 11.49 1.50 30.22
N CYS A 16 10.96 1.49 28.99
CA CYS A 16 10.59 0.24 28.32
C CYS A 16 11.85 -0.47 27.80
N ASP A 17 11.92 -1.77 27.95
CA ASP A 17 12.99 -2.63 27.43
C ASP A 17 12.57 -3.45 26.21
N PHE A 18 11.28 -3.39 25.86
CA PHE A 18 10.70 -4.11 24.73
C PHE A 18 9.46 -3.43 24.14
N ILE A 19 9.36 -3.39 22.80
CA ILE A 19 8.23 -2.83 22.07
C ILE A 19 7.56 -3.91 21.24
N VAL A 20 6.23 -3.99 21.30
CA VAL A 20 5.41 -4.78 20.37
C VAL A 20 4.70 -3.83 19.43
N HIS A 21 5.01 -3.91 18.14
CA HIS A 21 4.46 -3.04 17.11
C HIS A 21 3.51 -3.81 16.19
N TYR A 22 2.25 -3.37 16.14
CA TYR A 22 1.21 -4.03 15.35
C TYR A 22 0.91 -3.28 14.04
N GLY A 23 0.75 -4.04 12.97
CA GLY A 23 0.01 -3.65 11.76
C GLY A 23 0.80 -2.91 10.70
N HIS A 24 1.80 -2.11 11.02
CA HIS A 24 2.55 -1.33 10.05
C HIS A 24 4.01 -1.75 9.94
N SER A 25 4.61 -1.49 8.76
CA SER A 25 6.04 -1.62 8.54
C SER A 25 6.78 -0.36 8.99
N CYS A 26 8.04 -0.50 9.36
CA CYS A 26 8.94 0.60 9.64
C CYS A 26 10.15 0.53 8.70
N LEU A 27 10.67 1.70 8.31
CA LEU A 27 11.85 1.79 7.44
C LEU A 27 13.17 1.65 8.20
N ILE A 28 13.13 1.83 9.52
CA ILE A 28 14.32 1.73 10.38
C ILE A 28 14.59 0.25 10.66
N PRO A 29 15.81 -0.25 10.41
CA PRO A 29 16.20 -1.59 10.76
C PRO A 29 16.07 -1.84 12.26
N ILE A 30 15.60 -3.02 12.64
CA ILE A 30 15.47 -3.41 14.07
C ILE A 30 16.82 -3.33 14.80
N SER A 31 17.92 -3.57 14.09
CA SER A 31 19.29 -3.46 14.63
C SER A 31 19.67 -2.05 15.08
N ASP A 32 19.01 -1.03 14.54
CA ASP A 32 19.33 0.38 14.77
C ASP A 32 18.41 1.01 15.85
N MET A 33 17.49 0.22 16.41
CA MET A 33 16.56 0.67 17.45
C MET A 33 17.21 0.65 18.83
N LEU A 34 16.88 1.66 19.64
CA LEU A 34 17.35 1.79 21.03
C LEU A 34 16.73 0.74 21.94
N VAL A 35 15.49 0.35 21.67
CA VAL A 35 14.71 -0.65 22.42
C VAL A 35 14.43 -1.84 21.52
N LYS A 36 14.52 -3.04 22.05
CA LYS A 36 14.19 -4.27 21.31
C LYS A 36 12.74 -4.21 20.82
N ALA A 37 12.51 -4.51 19.53
CA ALA A 37 11.20 -4.47 18.94
C ALA A 37 10.79 -5.80 18.30
N MET A 38 9.51 -6.12 18.41
CA MET A 38 8.85 -7.21 17.69
C MET A 38 7.72 -6.68 16.85
N TYR A 39 7.74 -7.01 15.56
CA TYR A 39 6.64 -6.71 14.64
C TYR A 39 5.61 -7.83 14.65
N VAL A 40 4.35 -7.45 14.80
CA VAL A 40 3.21 -8.34 14.61
C VAL A 40 2.45 -7.88 13.39
N PHE A 41 2.66 -8.56 12.27
CA PHE A 41 1.96 -8.23 11.03
C PHE A 41 0.49 -8.64 11.13
N VAL A 42 -0.39 -7.70 10.80
CA VAL A 42 -1.83 -7.92 10.74
C VAL A 42 -2.21 -8.09 9.28
N GLU A 43 -2.87 -9.19 8.97
CA GLU A 43 -3.39 -9.46 7.62
C GLU A 43 -4.91 -9.31 7.64
N ILE A 44 -5.42 -8.46 6.75
CA ILE A 44 -6.84 -8.23 6.58
C ILE A 44 -7.27 -8.79 5.22
N SER A 45 -8.15 -9.77 5.26
CA SER A 45 -8.76 -10.32 4.05
C SER A 45 -9.95 -9.48 3.63
N PHE A 46 -10.10 -9.27 2.32
CA PHE A 46 -11.29 -8.66 1.72
C PHE A 46 -11.69 -9.41 0.44
N ASP A 47 -12.87 -9.13 -0.05
CA ASP A 47 -13.35 -9.72 -1.30
C ASP A 47 -12.62 -9.10 -2.50
N HIS A 48 -11.49 -9.71 -2.88
CA HIS A 48 -10.73 -9.30 -4.05
C HIS A 48 -11.48 -9.56 -5.37
N GLY A 49 -12.47 -10.46 -5.39
CA GLY A 49 -13.34 -10.68 -6.54
C GLY A 49 -14.15 -9.44 -6.87
N HIS A 50 -14.74 -8.80 -5.85
CA HIS A 50 -15.46 -7.53 -6.02
C HIS A 50 -14.53 -6.40 -6.53
N LEU A 51 -13.29 -6.32 -6.03
CA LEU A 51 -12.31 -5.37 -6.59
C LEU A 51 -12.09 -5.61 -8.09
N VAL A 52 -11.89 -6.86 -8.50
CA VAL A 52 -11.68 -7.23 -9.91
C VAL A 52 -12.91 -6.85 -10.74
N GLU A 53 -14.12 -7.13 -10.28
CA GLU A 53 -15.36 -6.71 -10.96
C GLU A 53 -15.43 -5.19 -11.13
N CYS A 54 -15.06 -4.42 -10.10
CA CYS A 54 -15.03 -2.96 -10.19
C CYS A 54 -14.02 -2.50 -11.25
N VAL A 55 -12.83 -3.10 -11.28
CA VAL A 55 -11.79 -2.75 -12.27
C VAL A 55 -12.26 -3.11 -13.68
N VAL A 56 -12.80 -4.31 -13.89
CA VAL A 56 -13.32 -4.77 -15.19
C VAL A 56 -14.44 -3.86 -15.73
N LYS A 57 -15.29 -3.32 -14.85
CA LYS A 57 -16.40 -2.43 -15.22
C LYS A 57 -15.96 -1.01 -15.56
N ASN A 58 -14.85 -0.54 -14.99
CA ASN A 58 -14.46 0.88 -15.06
C ASN A 58 -13.25 1.14 -15.95
N PHE A 59 -12.44 0.14 -16.26
CA PHE A 59 -11.20 0.31 -17.01
C PHE A 59 -11.08 -0.66 -18.19
N GLU A 60 -10.46 -0.19 -19.25
CA GLU A 60 -10.08 -0.99 -20.42
C GLU A 60 -8.92 -1.93 -20.05
N ARG A 61 -8.88 -3.12 -20.66
CA ARG A 61 -7.91 -4.17 -20.33
C ARG A 61 -6.47 -3.87 -20.75
N GLU A 62 -6.32 -2.95 -21.68
CA GLU A 62 -5.04 -2.45 -22.20
C GLU A 62 -4.38 -1.44 -21.26
N ARG A 63 -5.12 -0.93 -20.25
CA ARG A 63 -4.60 0.03 -19.28
C ARG A 63 -3.50 -0.57 -18.43
N LYS A 64 -2.40 0.17 -18.33
CA LYS A 64 -1.28 -0.14 -17.45
C LYS A 64 -1.58 0.33 -16.03
N ILE A 65 -1.85 -0.61 -15.15
CA ILE A 65 -2.29 -0.36 -13.77
C ILE A 65 -1.12 -0.56 -12.82
N ALA A 66 -0.80 0.44 -11.99
CA ALA A 66 0.06 0.26 -10.82
C ALA A 66 -0.80 -0.07 -9.60
N LEU A 67 -0.71 -1.31 -9.11
CA LEU A 67 -1.46 -1.80 -7.96
C LEU A 67 -0.63 -1.69 -6.70
N VAL A 68 -1.10 -0.91 -5.73
CA VAL A 68 -0.41 -0.62 -4.47
C VAL A 68 -1.36 -0.64 -3.28
N GLY A 69 -0.82 -0.76 -2.08
CA GLY A 69 -1.64 -0.75 -0.87
C GLY A 69 -0.81 -0.66 0.40
N THR A 70 -1.47 -0.77 1.54
CA THR A 70 -0.82 -0.88 2.84
C THR A 70 -0.55 -2.33 3.19
N ILE A 71 0.40 -2.58 4.10
CA ILE A 71 0.91 -3.92 4.43
C ILE A 71 -0.20 -4.90 4.85
N GLN A 72 -1.21 -4.44 5.57
CA GLN A 72 -2.30 -5.29 6.05
C GLN A 72 -3.16 -5.89 4.92
N PHE A 73 -3.14 -5.31 3.73
CA PHE A 73 -3.88 -5.81 2.56
C PHE A 73 -2.99 -6.50 1.53
N ASN A 74 -1.68 -6.65 1.81
CA ASN A 74 -0.69 -7.08 0.81
C ASN A 74 -0.99 -8.46 0.23
N THR A 75 -1.35 -9.45 1.04
CA THR A 75 -1.71 -10.78 0.54
C THR A 75 -2.93 -10.74 -0.38
N ALA A 76 -3.96 -9.97 -0.02
CA ALA A 76 -5.15 -9.81 -0.84
C ALA A 76 -4.88 -9.01 -2.12
N LEU A 77 -3.95 -8.03 -2.07
CA LEU A 77 -3.45 -7.29 -3.22
C LEU A 77 -2.81 -8.25 -4.25
N HIS A 78 -1.95 -9.17 -3.80
CA HIS A 78 -1.32 -10.13 -4.70
C HIS A 78 -2.31 -11.15 -5.29
N LYS A 79 -3.38 -11.49 -4.55
CA LYS A 79 -4.49 -12.30 -5.09
C LYS A 79 -5.24 -11.50 -6.16
N ALA A 80 -5.57 -10.24 -5.89
CA ALA A 80 -6.23 -9.36 -6.85
C ALA A 80 -5.38 -9.15 -8.12
N HIS A 81 -4.07 -8.98 -7.98
CA HIS A 81 -3.15 -8.88 -9.12
C HIS A 81 -3.28 -10.10 -10.06
N ARG A 82 -3.22 -11.32 -9.51
CA ARG A 82 -3.38 -12.54 -10.31
C ARG A 82 -4.76 -12.61 -10.99
N SER A 83 -5.82 -12.31 -10.25
CA SER A 83 -7.18 -12.32 -10.78
C SER A 83 -7.40 -11.27 -11.88
N LEU A 84 -6.72 -10.12 -11.83
CA LEU A 84 -6.76 -9.10 -12.89
C LEU A 84 -6.06 -9.61 -14.17
N LEU A 85 -4.91 -10.27 -14.03
CA LEU A 85 -4.24 -10.91 -15.17
C LEU A 85 -5.13 -11.99 -15.80
N ASP A 86 -5.77 -12.83 -14.98
CA ASP A 86 -6.71 -13.87 -15.44
C ASP A 86 -7.96 -13.26 -16.11
N ALA A 87 -8.38 -12.07 -15.70
CA ALA A 87 -9.47 -11.30 -16.32
C ALA A 87 -9.06 -10.59 -17.62
N GLY A 88 -7.80 -10.73 -18.05
CA GLY A 88 -7.28 -10.25 -19.32
C GLY A 88 -6.64 -8.87 -19.30
N PHE A 89 -6.35 -8.30 -18.14
CA PHE A 89 -5.49 -7.12 -18.03
C PHE A 89 -4.05 -7.52 -18.30
N SER A 90 -3.44 -6.97 -19.35
CA SER A 90 -2.12 -7.41 -19.81
C SER A 90 -0.95 -6.79 -19.05
N ASP A 91 -1.17 -5.65 -18.40
CA ASP A 91 -0.10 -4.87 -17.77
C ASP A 91 -0.53 -4.34 -16.39
N VAL A 92 -0.42 -5.20 -15.39
CA VAL A 92 -0.67 -4.85 -13.98
C VAL A 92 0.66 -4.92 -13.23
N LEU A 93 1.20 -3.76 -12.90
CA LEU A 93 2.45 -3.60 -12.17
C LEU A 93 2.18 -3.61 -10.66
N VAL A 94 2.97 -4.38 -9.91
CA VAL A 94 3.04 -4.31 -8.44
C VAL A 94 4.42 -3.76 -8.07
N PRO A 95 4.57 -2.43 -7.94
CA PRO A 95 5.86 -1.80 -7.75
C PRO A 95 6.42 -2.09 -6.35
N GLN A 96 7.73 -1.98 -6.21
CA GLN A 96 8.42 -2.15 -4.92
C GLN A 96 9.37 -1.00 -4.63
N SER A 97 9.30 -0.47 -3.41
CA SER A 97 10.25 0.48 -2.85
C SER A 97 10.97 -0.20 -1.69
N LYS A 98 12.18 -0.71 -1.93
CA LYS A 98 12.96 -1.38 -0.88
C LYS A 98 13.20 -0.44 0.32
N PRO A 99 13.13 -0.92 1.58
CA PRO A 99 13.03 -2.32 2.03
C PRO A 99 11.59 -2.88 2.11
N LEU A 100 10.58 -2.15 1.69
CA LEU A 100 9.18 -2.56 1.77
C LEU A 100 8.89 -3.78 0.88
N SER A 101 7.79 -4.46 1.18
CA SER A 101 7.26 -5.55 0.36
C SER A 101 6.77 -5.04 -1.01
N SER A 102 6.71 -5.93 -2.00
CA SER A 102 6.14 -5.59 -3.31
C SER A 102 4.67 -5.15 -3.16
N GLY A 103 4.31 -4.02 -3.76
CA GLY A 103 2.99 -3.40 -3.65
C GLY A 103 2.76 -2.55 -2.41
N GLU A 104 3.64 -2.65 -1.42
CA GLU A 104 3.52 -1.87 -0.19
C GLU A 104 4.03 -0.43 -0.39
N ILE A 105 3.24 0.54 0.10
CA ILE A 105 3.63 1.94 0.18
C ILE A 105 3.41 2.48 1.59
N LEU A 106 4.23 3.47 1.96
CA LEU A 106 4.10 4.24 3.20
C LEU A 106 3.92 5.72 2.90
N GLY A 107 3.42 6.49 3.87
CA GLY A 107 3.23 7.93 3.74
C GLY A 107 4.54 8.72 3.56
N CYS A 108 5.69 8.12 3.90
CA CYS A 108 7.02 8.73 3.79
C CYS A 108 7.84 8.18 2.63
N THR A 109 7.39 7.15 1.95
CA THR A 109 8.09 6.57 0.79
C THR A 109 7.12 5.91 -0.17
N ALA A 110 7.30 6.23 -1.45
CA ALA A 110 6.55 5.63 -2.54
C ALA A 110 7.44 5.53 -3.79
N PRO A 111 7.26 4.50 -4.62
CA PRO A 111 8.04 4.34 -5.84
C PRO A 111 7.64 5.36 -6.90
N ARG A 112 8.63 5.76 -7.71
CA ARG A 112 8.34 6.39 -9.00
C ARG A 112 7.93 5.29 -9.98
N LEU A 113 6.83 5.52 -10.66
CA LEU A 113 6.27 4.60 -11.63
C LEU A 113 6.86 4.82 -13.02
N PRO A 114 6.85 3.82 -13.91
CA PRO A 114 7.19 3.99 -15.31
C PRO A 114 6.33 5.07 -15.97
N HIS A 115 6.91 5.85 -16.89
CA HIS A 115 6.22 6.97 -17.56
C HIS A 115 4.97 6.58 -18.34
N ASN A 116 4.85 5.31 -18.71
CA ASN A 116 3.70 4.76 -19.44
C ASN A 116 2.66 4.11 -18.51
N THR A 117 2.68 4.41 -17.21
CA THR A 117 1.64 3.97 -16.28
C THR A 117 0.39 4.83 -16.48
N ASP A 118 -0.75 4.19 -16.75
CA ASP A 118 -2.01 4.89 -17.02
C ASP A 118 -2.78 5.28 -15.78
N LEU A 119 -2.69 4.47 -14.72
CA LEU A 119 -3.36 4.75 -13.45
C LEU A 119 -2.72 4.03 -12.26
N ILE A 120 -2.96 4.61 -11.10
CA ILE A 120 -2.66 4.02 -9.79
C ILE A 120 -3.95 3.49 -9.20
N LEU A 121 -3.97 2.22 -8.78
CA LEU A 121 -5.04 1.63 -8.00
C LEU A 121 -4.52 1.30 -6.61
N TYR A 122 -4.92 2.10 -5.64
CA TYR A 122 -4.54 1.94 -4.24
C TYR A 122 -5.58 1.13 -3.48
N ILE A 123 -5.15 0.12 -2.74
CA ILE A 123 -5.99 -0.70 -1.86
C ILE A 123 -5.70 -0.32 -0.41
N GLY A 124 -6.66 0.29 0.24
CA GLY A 124 -6.53 0.70 1.64
C GLY A 124 -7.60 1.66 2.10
N ASP A 125 -7.68 1.83 3.40
CA ASP A 125 -8.45 2.85 4.07
C ASP A 125 -7.65 4.16 4.14
N GLY A 126 -8.33 5.28 4.20
CA GLY A 126 -7.71 6.59 4.30
C GLY A 126 -6.88 7.01 3.08
N ARG A 127 -6.29 8.21 3.14
CA ARG A 127 -5.58 8.86 2.02
C ARG A 127 -4.08 9.03 2.27
N PHE A 128 -3.62 8.92 3.50
CA PHE A 128 -2.26 9.28 3.90
C PHE A 128 -1.17 8.57 3.09
N HIS A 129 -1.30 7.26 2.92
CA HIS A 129 -0.33 6.48 2.13
C HIS A 129 -0.53 6.67 0.62
N LEU A 130 -1.79 6.84 0.17
CA LEU A 130 -2.11 7.14 -1.21
C LEU A 130 -1.48 8.47 -1.66
N GLU A 131 -1.53 9.49 -0.83
CA GLU A 131 -0.95 10.80 -1.16
C GLU A 131 0.56 10.72 -1.42
N ALA A 132 1.27 9.84 -0.74
CA ALA A 132 2.70 9.66 -0.98
C ALA A 132 2.99 9.20 -2.43
N ILE A 133 2.24 8.22 -2.95
CA ILE A 133 2.45 7.76 -4.33
C ILE A 133 1.91 8.76 -5.35
N MET A 134 0.84 9.50 -5.03
CA MET A 134 0.35 10.58 -5.88
C MET A 134 1.39 11.70 -6.01
N LEU A 135 2.00 12.13 -4.91
CA LEU A 135 3.08 13.14 -4.91
C LEU A 135 4.31 12.67 -5.68
N ALA A 136 4.66 11.39 -5.58
CA ALA A 136 5.78 10.82 -6.34
C ALA A 136 5.48 10.72 -7.87
N ASN A 137 4.19 10.69 -8.25
CA ASN A 137 3.72 10.47 -9.62
C ASN A 137 2.55 11.41 -9.97
N PRO A 138 2.74 12.74 -9.99
CA PRO A 138 1.66 13.72 -10.00
C PRO A 138 0.84 13.76 -11.31
N LEU A 139 1.33 13.15 -12.37
CA LEU A 139 0.65 13.09 -13.66
C LEU A 139 -0.17 11.81 -13.87
N VAL A 140 -0.08 10.85 -12.95
CA VAL A 140 -0.78 9.58 -13.06
C VAL A 140 -2.08 9.64 -12.27
N PRO A 141 -3.25 9.45 -12.91
CA PRO A 141 -4.55 9.40 -12.24
C PRO A 141 -4.56 8.35 -11.13
N ALA A 142 -5.14 8.67 -9.98
CA ALA A 142 -5.19 7.79 -8.83
C ALA A 142 -6.63 7.39 -8.49
N TYR A 143 -6.80 6.13 -8.17
CA TYR A 143 -8.05 5.54 -7.71
C TYR A 143 -7.79 4.80 -6.41
N ARG A 144 -8.76 4.83 -5.51
CA ARG A 144 -8.72 4.10 -4.25
C ARG A 144 -9.84 3.07 -4.20
N TYR A 145 -9.49 1.85 -3.89
CA TYR A 145 -10.45 0.85 -3.46
C TYR A 145 -10.40 0.74 -1.94
N ASP A 146 -11.53 1.06 -1.30
CA ASP A 146 -11.73 0.90 0.13
C ASP A 146 -12.27 -0.50 0.41
N PRO A 147 -11.49 -1.40 1.04
CA PRO A 147 -11.91 -2.77 1.27
C PRO A 147 -13.06 -2.93 2.27
N TYR A 148 -13.23 -1.97 3.17
CA TYR A 148 -14.29 -2.01 4.19
C TYR A 148 -15.65 -1.62 3.62
N ASN A 149 -15.66 -0.62 2.74
CA ASN A 149 -16.88 -0.14 2.09
C ASN A 149 -17.13 -0.78 0.73
N ALA A 150 -16.21 -1.63 0.26
CA ALA A 150 -16.24 -2.27 -1.05
C ALA A 150 -16.52 -1.25 -2.18
N ARG A 151 -15.77 -0.12 -2.20
CA ARG A 151 -16.01 1.00 -3.08
C ARG A 151 -14.72 1.49 -3.74
N ILE A 152 -14.80 1.75 -5.05
CA ILE A 152 -13.75 2.44 -5.80
C ILE A 152 -14.09 3.92 -5.95
N THR A 153 -13.11 4.78 -5.73
CA THR A 153 -13.24 6.25 -5.86
C THR A 153 -12.09 6.81 -6.69
N THR A 154 -12.36 7.89 -7.41
CA THR A 154 -11.31 8.71 -8.04
C THR A 154 -10.73 9.63 -6.99
N GLU A 155 -9.42 9.73 -6.92
CA GLU A 155 -8.73 10.55 -5.94
C GLU A 155 -7.96 11.68 -6.63
N GLY A 156 -8.03 12.88 -6.06
CA GLY A 156 -7.35 14.08 -6.54
C GLY A 156 -6.76 14.87 -5.40
N TYR A 157 -6.02 15.92 -5.73
CA TYR A 157 -5.59 16.93 -4.74
C TYR A 157 -6.74 17.91 -4.49
N ASP A 158 -6.90 18.32 -3.24
CA ASP A 158 -7.86 19.36 -2.83
C ASP A 158 -7.25 20.75 -3.07
#